data_6f127bdf65fc298071cc983851b9ed51
#
_entry.id   6f127bdf65fc298071cc983851b9ed51
#
_cell.length_a   1.000
_cell.length_b   1.000
_cell.length_c   1.000
_cell.angle_alpha   90.00
_cell.angle_beta   90.00
_cell.angle_gamma   90.00
#
_symmetry.space_group_name_H-M   'P 1'
#
loop_
_entity.id
_entity.type
_entity.pdbx_description
1 polymer ?
#
loop_
_entity_poly.entity_id
_entity_poly.type
_entity_poly.pdbx_seq_one_letter_code
_entity_poly.pdbx_strand_id
1 'polypeptide(L)'
;ISKELSTITHENKNYAKIMFVVGKSSGKFDAVNQLSQSLSDIANGMVPKISRGVYVKSSHYNQGTTDNMVLIEVGAQSNTKEEVQATVDVIARTIGEYLG
;
A
#
# COMPACT_ATOMS: atom_id res chain seq x y z
N ILE A 1 5.56 15.14 4.56
CA ILE A 1 5.95 14.71 3.21
C ILE A 1 5.27 15.59 2.17
N SER A 2 5.99 15.98 1.15
CA SER A 2 5.47 16.86 0.12
C SER A 2 4.48 16.11 -0.78
N LYS A 3 3.59 16.89 -1.43
CA LYS A 3 2.63 16.31 -2.35
C LYS A 3 3.30 15.57 -3.51
N GLU A 4 4.45 16.05 -3.96
CA GLU A 4 5.18 15.41 -5.05
C GLU A 4 5.64 14.01 -4.70
N LEU A 5 6.02 13.79 -3.43
CA LEU A 5 6.47 12.48 -2.96
C LEU A 5 5.31 11.54 -2.65
N SER A 6 4.10 12.08 -2.47
CA SER A 6 2.93 11.31 -2.07
C SER A 6 1.90 11.16 -3.17
N THR A 7 2.19 11.64 -4.39
CA THR A 7 1.22 11.67 -5.48
C THR A 7 1.85 11.17 -6.77
N ILE A 8 1.09 10.42 -7.53
CA ILE A 8 1.48 9.96 -8.87
C ILE A 8 0.34 10.26 -9.85
N THR A 9 0.71 10.71 -11.04
CA THR A 9 -0.26 10.97 -12.11
C THR A 9 -0.17 9.87 -13.15
N HIS A 10 -1.31 9.34 -13.53
CA HIS A 10 -1.39 8.32 -14.56
C HIS A 10 -2.67 8.54 -15.37
N GLU A 11 -2.51 8.64 -16.70
CA GLU A 11 -3.64 8.86 -17.62
C GLU A 11 -4.51 10.04 -17.21
N ASN A 12 -3.85 11.15 -16.90
CA ASN A 12 -4.50 12.41 -16.52
C ASN A 12 -5.27 12.37 -15.20
N LYS A 13 -4.99 11.39 -14.36
CA LYS A 13 -5.62 11.27 -13.05
C LYS A 13 -4.56 11.20 -11.98
N ASN A 14 -4.78 11.90 -10.88
CA ASN A 14 -3.86 11.94 -9.75
C ASN A 14 -4.28 10.92 -8.69
N TYR A 15 -3.28 10.20 -8.19
CA TYR A 15 -3.47 9.16 -7.17
C TYR A 15 -2.56 9.44 -5.99
N ALA A 16 -3.07 9.29 -4.79
CA ALA A 16 -2.23 9.24 -3.61
C ALA A 16 -1.39 7.96 -3.66
N LYS A 17 -0.10 8.05 -3.36
CA LYS A 17 0.75 6.86 -3.33
C LYS A 17 0.44 6.03 -2.09
N ILE A 18 0.76 4.74 -2.17
CA ILE A 18 0.59 3.82 -1.05
C ILE A 18 1.92 3.25 -0.62
N MET A 19 1.97 2.81 0.63
CA MET A 19 3.12 2.10 1.18
C MET A 19 2.60 0.99 2.07
N PHE A 20 3.17 -0.20 1.91
CA PHE A 20 2.84 -1.34 2.76
C PHE A 20 3.82 -1.37 3.92
N VAL A 21 3.31 -1.67 5.11
CA VAL A 21 4.15 -1.69 6.32
C VAL A 21 4.02 -3.05 6.99
N VAL A 22 5.17 -3.67 7.24
CA VAL A 22 5.25 -5.02 7.81
C VAL A 22 6.11 -4.98 9.06
N GLY A 23 5.63 -5.58 10.15
CA GLY A 23 6.38 -5.68 11.39
C GLY A 23 7.30 -6.89 11.39
N LYS A 24 8.61 -6.66 11.52
CA LYS A 24 9.61 -7.73 11.46
C LYS A 24 9.47 -8.72 12.61
N SER A 25 8.99 -8.29 13.76
CA SER A 25 8.81 -9.15 14.91
C SER A 25 7.48 -9.86 14.96
N SER A 26 6.66 -9.73 13.91
CA SER A 26 5.42 -10.47 13.79
C SER A 26 5.71 -11.96 13.63
N GLY A 27 4.87 -12.80 14.23
CA GLY A 27 5.02 -14.24 14.09
C GLY A 27 4.75 -14.77 12.69
N LYS A 28 4.16 -13.95 11.82
CA LYS A 28 3.86 -14.31 10.44
C LYS A 28 4.55 -13.36 9.45
N PHE A 29 5.75 -12.88 9.82
CA PHE A 29 6.44 -11.89 9.01
C PHE A 29 6.59 -12.32 7.56
N ASP A 30 7.06 -13.55 7.31
CA ASP A 30 7.32 -14.00 5.95
C ASP A 30 6.05 -14.00 5.10
N ALA A 31 4.94 -14.50 5.65
CA ALA A 31 3.67 -14.57 4.93
C ALA A 31 3.13 -13.17 4.63
N VAL A 32 3.16 -12.28 5.62
CA VAL A 32 2.64 -10.92 5.44
C VAL A 32 3.54 -10.13 4.50
N ASN A 33 4.85 -10.33 4.57
CA ASN A 33 5.79 -9.68 3.66
C ASN A 33 5.55 -10.10 2.22
N GLN A 34 5.39 -11.40 1.97
CA GLN A 34 5.11 -11.91 0.62
C GLN A 34 3.79 -11.38 0.09
N LEU A 35 2.76 -11.38 0.93
CA LEU A 35 1.46 -10.84 0.53
C LEU A 35 1.58 -9.35 0.16
N SER A 36 2.27 -8.59 0.99
CA SER A 36 2.46 -7.16 0.74
C SER A 36 3.23 -6.90 -0.55
N GLN A 37 4.28 -7.68 -0.82
CA GLN A 37 5.03 -7.56 -2.07
C GLN A 37 4.16 -7.88 -3.28
N SER A 38 3.34 -8.93 -3.19
CA SER A 38 2.45 -9.30 -4.29
C SER A 38 1.42 -8.22 -4.56
N LEU A 39 0.80 -7.65 -3.51
CA LEU A 39 -0.17 -6.58 -3.68
C LEU A 39 0.49 -5.32 -4.23
N SER A 40 1.69 -4.99 -3.78
CA SER A 40 2.44 -3.84 -4.29
C SER A 40 2.72 -3.99 -5.79
N ASP A 41 3.13 -5.17 -6.22
CA ASP A 41 3.41 -5.44 -7.63
C ASP A 41 2.15 -5.33 -8.49
N ILE A 42 1.03 -5.87 -8.02
CA ILE A 42 -0.24 -5.78 -8.74
C ILE A 42 -0.67 -4.32 -8.87
N ALA A 43 -0.60 -3.57 -7.77
CA ALA A 43 -0.99 -2.16 -7.79
C ALA A 43 -0.14 -1.36 -8.78
N ASN A 44 1.18 -1.60 -8.80
CA ASN A 44 2.08 -0.92 -9.73
C ASN A 44 1.85 -1.36 -11.18
N GLY A 45 1.27 -2.53 -11.39
CA GLY A 45 0.85 -2.96 -12.71
C GLY A 45 -0.38 -2.23 -13.22
N MET A 46 -1.24 -1.78 -12.31
CA MET A 46 -2.43 -1.00 -12.66
C MET A 46 -2.12 0.47 -12.85
N VAL A 47 -1.41 1.06 -11.89
CA VAL A 47 -0.99 2.45 -11.92
C VAL A 47 0.49 2.49 -11.60
N PRO A 48 1.35 2.66 -12.61
CA PRO A 48 2.80 2.63 -12.40
C PRO A 48 3.26 3.61 -11.32
N LYS A 49 4.06 3.11 -10.40
CA LYS A 49 4.66 3.87 -9.29
C LYS A 49 3.67 4.33 -8.23
N ILE A 50 2.46 3.79 -8.21
CA ILE A 50 1.52 4.13 -7.14
C ILE A 50 1.97 3.58 -5.79
N SER A 51 2.62 2.41 -5.78
CA SER A 51 3.14 1.84 -4.55
C SER A 51 4.60 2.25 -4.34
N ARG A 52 4.89 2.75 -3.15
CA ARG A 52 6.25 3.08 -2.72
C ARG A 52 7.00 1.84 -2.25
N GLY A 53 6.33 0.69 -2.22
CA GLY A 53 6.92 -0.57 -1.83
C GLY A 53 6.51 -1.02 -0.45
N VAL A 54 7.30 -1.93 0.11
CA VAL A 54 7.04 -2.50 1.42
C VAL A 54 8.10 -2.00 2.39
N TYR A 55 7.64 -1.40 3.48
CA TYR A 55 8.52 -0.90 4.53
C TYR A 55 8.48 -1.88 5.69
N VAL A 56 9.66 -2.35 6.11
CA VAL A 56 9.78 -3.32 7.20
C VAL A 56 10.16 -2.57 8.47
N LYS A 57 9.31 -2.66 9.49
CA LYS A 57 9.59 -2.09 10.80
C LYS A 57 10.11 -3.15 11.74
N SER A 58 11.03 -2.77 12.61
CA SER A 58 11.61 -3.70 13.58
C SER A 58 10.70 -3.98 14.78
N SER A 59 9.70 -3.14 15.02
CA SER A 59 8.80 -3.27 16.15
C SER A 59 7.49 -3.96 15.75
N HIS A 60 6.77 -4.47 16.76
CA HIS A 60 5.40 -4.95 16.55
C HIS A 60 4.54 -3.78 16.13
N TYR A 61 3.92 -3.91 15.04
CA TYR A 61 2.77 -3.13 14.67
C TYR A 61 1.56 -3.96 15.09
N ASN A 62 0.41 -3.51 15.14
CA ASN A 62 -0.80 -4.22 15.54
C ASN A 62 -0.94 -5.64 14.97
N GLN A 63 0.00 -6.07 14.19
CA GLN A 63 0.06 -7.41 13.64
C GLN A 63 0.26 -8.50 14.69
N GLY A 64 0.63 -8.12 15.91
CA GLY A 64 0.70 -9.06 17.01
C GLY A 64 -0.67 -9.59 17.45
N THR A 65 -1.74 -8.87 17.12
CA THR A 65 -3.09 -9.27 17.47
C THR A 65 -3.77 -10.14 16.42
N THR A 66 -3.29 -10.06 15.17
CA THR A 66 -3.71 -10.95 14.10
C THR A 66 -2.55 -11.13 13.12
N ASP A 67 -2.28 -12.36 12.78
CA ASP A 67 -1.13 -12.72 11.96
C ASP A 67 -1.34 -12.44 10.47
N ASN A 68 -2.56 -12.14 10.07
CA ASN A 68 -2.91 -11.98 8.66
C ASN A 68 -3.22 -10.54 8.28
N MET A 69 -2.81 -9.59 9.12
CA MET A 69 -3.11 -8.17 8.88
C MET A 69 -2.04 -7.54 8.01
N VAL A 70 -2.48 -6.86 6.95
CA VAL A 70 -1.63 -6.03 6.11
C VAL A 70 -1.96 -4.58 6.40
N LEU A 71 -0.94 -3.78 6.69
CA LEU A 71 -1.12 -2.35 6.93
C LEU A 71 -0.73 -1.59 5.67
N ILE A 72 -1.62 -0.75 5.20
CA ILE A 72 -1.40 0.06 4.00
C ILE A 72 -1.56 1.52 4.38
N GLU A 73 -0.50 2.32 4.17
CA GLU A 73 -0.58 3.77 4.33
C GLU A 73 -0.93 4.39 2.99
N VAL A 74 -1.91 5.28 2.97
CA VAL A 74 -2.39 5.93 1.76
C VAL A 74 -2.11 7.42 1.83
N GLY A 75 -1.18 7.87 0.98
CA GLY A 75 -0.89 9.30 0.83
C GLY A 75 -0.33 9.97 2.06
N ALA A 76 -0.57 11.26 2.11
CA ALA A 76 -0.12 12.13 3.19
C ALA A 76 -1.11 13.28 3.34
N GLN A 77 -0.85 14.19 4.30
CA GLN A 77 -1.73 15.32 4.57
C GLN A 77 -1.98 16.21 3.34
N SER A 78 -1.00 16.27 2.43
CA SER A 78 -1.10 17.11 1.24
C SER A 78 -2.00 16.54 0.15
N ASN A 79 -2.43 15.28 0.28
CA ASN A 79 -3.28 14.67 -0.74
C ASN A 79 -4.74 15.10 -0.57
N THR A 80 -5.43 15.28 -1.71
CA THR A 80 -6.84 15.61 -1.70
C THR A 80 -7.68 14.37 -1.45
N LYS A 81 -8.94 14.61 -1.08
CA LYS A 81 -9.91 13.54 -0.90
C LYS A 81 -10.08 12.73 -2.17
N GLU A 82 -10.10 13.40 -3.32
CA GLU A 82 -10.25 12.76 -4.62
C GLU A 82 -9.06 11.87 -4.94
N GLU A 83 -7.85 12.31 -4.61
CA GLU A 83 -6.64 11.51 -4.82
C GLU A 83 -6.64 10.26 -3.96
N VAL A 84 -7.07 10.38 -2.73
CA VAL A 84 -7.17 9.25 -1.81
C VAL A 84 -8.24 8.27 -2.30
N GLN A 85 -9.40 8.78 -2.72
CA GLN A 85 -10.47 7.92 -3.21
C GLN A 85 -10.06 7.15 -4.46
N ALA A 86 -9.36 7.82 -5.38
CA ALA A 86 -8.85 7.15 -6.58
C ALA A 86 -7.95 5.98 -6.21
N THR A 87 -7.13 6.15 -5.19
CA THR A 87 -6.20 5.11 -4.73
C THR A 87 -6.94 3.98 -4.01
N VAL A 88 -7.95 4.30 -3.21
CA VAL A 88 -8.76 3.28 -2.55
C VAL A 88 -9.41 2.36 -3.59
N ASP A 89 -9.86 2.92 -4.71
CA ASP A 89 -10.42 2.13 -5.79
C ASP A 89 -9.37 1.18 -6.40
N VAL A 90 -8.13 1.65 -6.54
CA VAL A 90 -7.03 0.79 -7.04
C VAL A 90 -6.73 -0.32 -6.03
N ILE A 91 -6.72 -0.02 -4.74
CA ILE A 91 -6.50 -1.03 -3.70
C ILE A 91 -7.56 -2.12 -3.78
N ALA A 92 -8.83 -1.74 -3.93
CA ALA A 92 -9.91 -2.70 -4.03
C ALA A 92 -9.74 -3.62 -5.25
N ARG A 93 -9.37 -3.04 -6.40
CA ARG A 93 -9.12 -3.84 -7.61
C ARG A 93 -7.90 -4.73 -7.46
N THR A 94 -6.87 -4.25 -6.77
CA THR A 94 -5.65 -5.01 -6.50
C THR A 94 -5.97 -6.25 -5.68
N ILE A 95 -6.75 -6.09 -4.62
CA ILE A 95 -7.16 -7.22 -3.78
C ILE A 95 -7.99 -8.20 -4.60
N GLY A 96 -8.93 -7.69 -5.39
CA GLY A 96 -9.74 -8.55 -6.25
C GLY A 96 -8.91 -9.37 -7.22
N GLU A 97 -7.90 -8.77 -7.83
CA GLU A 97 -7.01 -9.48 -8.74
C GLU A 97 -6.15 -10.52 -8.01
N TYR A 98 -5.67 -10.18 -6.82
CA TYR A 98 -4.88 -11.12 -6.03
C TYR A 98 -5.68 -12.37 -5.67
N LEU A 99 -6.94 -12.18 -5.31
CA LEU A 99 -7.81 -13.29 -4.91
C LEU A 99 -8.34 -14.09 -6.10
N GLY A 100 -8.30 -13.51 -7.24
CA GLY A 100 -8.75 -14.03 -8.44
C GLY A 100 -8.92 -14.73 -9.30
#